data_cff73749c95b90a35a9f55b32965741f
#
_entry.id   cff73749c95b90a35a9f55b32965741f
#
_cell.length_a   1.000
_cell.length_b   1.000
_cell.length_c   1.000
_cell.angle_alpha   90.00
_cell.angle_beta   90.00
_cell.angle_gamma   90.00
#
_symmetry.space_group_name_H-M   'P 1'
#
loop_
_entity.id
_entity.type
_entity.pdbx_description
1 polymer ?
#
loop_
_entity_poly.entity_id
_entity_poly.type
_entity_poly.pdbx_seq_one_letter_code
_entity_poly.pdbx_strand_id
1 'polypeptide(L)'
;MENNETNVPRIIAMANMKGGVGKTTSTIGTAIALARLGRKVEVRDIDPQGSATLWASKARAAGEPLPFDVRVANRFTVTMPPSDPDTWVLIDTPPSQSDLIAAAVDASSLVV
;
A
#
# COMPACT_ATOMS: atom_id res chain seq x y z
N MET A 1 18.74 15.23 16.51
CA MET A 1 18.14 15.12 16.24
C MET A 1 17.42 14.89 15.61
N GLU A 2 17.34 14.79 15.46
CA GLU A 2 16.66 14.54 15.05
C GLU A 2 15.88 14.19 14.54
N ASN A 3 15.49 14.15 14.37
CA ASN A 3 14.60 13.44 13.95
C ASN A 3 14.22 13.38 12.57
N ASN A 4 15.05 13.06 11.75
CA ASN A 4 14.89 13.00 10.33
C ASN A 4 14.00 11.87 9.90
N GLU A 5 13.91 10.85 10.71
CA GLU A 5 13.08 9.71 10.37
C GLU A 5 11.63 10.08 10.24
N THR A 6 11.16 11.08 10.97
CA THR A 6 9.76 11.45 10.93
C THR A 6 9.36 12.10 9.61
N ASN A 7 10.35 12.54 8.83
CA ASN A 7 10.10 13.20 7.56
C ASN A 7 10.30 12.27 6.36
N VAL A 8 10.72 11.04 6.59
CA VAL A 8 10.95 10.09 5.52
C VAL A 8 9.62 9.45 5.12
N PRO A 9 9.25 9.50 3.83
CA PRO A 9 8.03 8.84 3.39
C PRO A 9 8.11 7.34 3.68
N ARG A 10 7.02 6.80 4.17
CA ARG A 10 6.94 5.38 4.49
C ARG A 10 6.09 4.70 3.43
N ILE A 11 6.68 4.50 2.26
CA ILE A 11 6.00 3.93 1.12
C ILE A 11 6.59 2.55 0.83
N ILE A 12 5.74 1.55 0.81
CA ILE A 12 6.13 0.17 0.54
C ILE A 12 5.41 -0.29 -0.72
N ALA A 13 6.17 -0.56 -1.77
CA ALA A 13 5.60 -1.08 -3.00
C ALA A 13 5.69 -2.60 -2.98
N MET A 14 4.55 -3.26 -3.07
CA MET A 14 4.47 -4.71 -3.09
C MET A 14 4.56 -5.16 -4.54
N ALA A 15 5.66 -5.82 -4.89
CA ALA A 15 5.97 -6.14 -6.28
C ALA A 15 6.54 -7.54 -6.40
N ASN A 16 6.56 -8.05 -7.64
CA ASN A 16 7.30 -9.26 -8.00
C ASN A 16 6.91 -10.53 -7.25
N MET A 17 5.68 -10.62 -6.81
CA MET A 17 5.21 -11.86 -6.21
C MET A 17 4.78 -12.81 -7.32
N LYS A 18 5.36 -13.99 -7.34
CA LYS A 18 4.99 -15.00 -8.31
C LYS A 18 3.52 -15.37 -8.12
N GLY A 19 2.79 -15.45 -9.24
CA GLY A 19 1.40 -15.86 -9.22
C GLY A 19 0.41 -14.77 -8.86
N GLY A 20 0.87 -13.61 -8.41
CA GLY A 20 0.02 -12.46 -8.16
C GLY A 20 -0.93 -12.56 -6.99
N VAL A 21 -1.46 -13.73 -6.71
CA VAL A 21 -2.45 -13.93 -5.64
C VAL A 21 -1.84 -13.61 -4.28
N GLY A 22 -0.62 -14.07 -4.06
CA GLY A 22 0.06 -13.81 -2.79
C GLY A 22 0.38 -12.35 -2.54
N LYS A 23 0.48 -11.57 -3.62
CA LYS A 23 0.82 -10.16 -3.51
C LYS A 23 -0.26 -9.38 -2.74
N THR A 24 -1.52 -9.51 -3.14
CA THR A 24 -2.61 -8.81 -2.46
C THR A 24 -2.75 -9.30 -1.02
N THR A 25 -2.65 -10.61 -0.80
CA THR A 25 -2.71 -11.18 0.53
C THR A 25 -1.60 -10.60 1.42
N SER A 26 -0.38 -10.51 0.89
CA SER A 26 0.74 -9.94 1.62
C SER A 26 0.54 -8.45 1.89
N THR A 27 -0.01 -7.72 0.94
CA THR A 27 -0.29 -6.29 1.10
C THR A 27 -1.28 -6.07 2.24
N ILE A 28 -2.40 -6.77 2.20
CA ILE A 28 -3.44 -6.63 3.22
C ILE A 28 -2.92 -7.11 4.58
N GLY A 29 -2.20 -8.23 4.61
CA GLY A 29 -1.65 -8.75 5.85
C GLY A 29 -0.65 -7.79 6.50
N THR A 30 0.23 -7.20 5.70
CA THR A 30 1.20 -6.23 6.19
C THR A 30 0.48 -4.99 6.72
N ALA A 31 -0.54 -4.52 6.01
CA ALA A 31 -1.32 -3.36 6.43
C ALA A 31 -2.02 -3.62 7.77
N ILE A 32 -2.60 -4.81 7.92
CA ILE A 32 -3.23 -5.18 9.19
C ILE A 32 -2.22 -5.18 10.33
N ALA A 33 -1.05 -5.77 10.09
CA ALA A 33 -0.01 -5.83 11.12
C ALA A 33 0.43 -4.43 11.54
N LEU A 34 0.62 -3.53 10.59
CA LEU A 34 0.99 -2.15 10.90
C LEU A 34 -0.10 -1.44 11.68
N ALA A 35 -1.36 -1.64 11.28
CA ALA A 35 -2.48 -1.02 11.99
C ALA A 35 -2.56 -1.52 13.43
N ARG A 36 -2.28 -2.79 13.65
CA ARG A 36 -2.27 -3.37 15.01
C ARG A 36 -1.15 -2.82 15.86
N LEU A 37 -0.08 -2.34 15.24
CA LEU A 37 1.00 -1.67 15.94
C LEU A 37 0.70 -0.20 16.21
N GLY A 38 -0.50 0.25 15.89
CA GLY A 38 -0.90 1.64 16.12
C GLY A 38 -0.47 2.59 15.02
N ARG A 39 0.01 2.07 13.88
CA ARG A 39 0.43 2.90 12.77
C ARG A 39 -0.76 3.29 11.92
N LYS A 40 -0.68 4.48 11.33
CA LYS A 40 -1.65 4.89 10.32
C LYS A 40 -1.25 4.28 9.00
N VAL A 41 -2.21 3.67 8.30
CA VAL A 41 -1.93 2.91 7.09
C VAL A 41 -2.93 3.27 6.02
N GLU A 42 -2.46 3.36 4.79
CA GLU A 42 -3.27 3.53 3.60
C GLU A 42 -2.77 2.56 2.54
N VAL A 43 -3.67 1.80 1.92
CA VAL A 43 -3.32 0.93 0.81
C VAL A 43 -3.78 1.59 -0.47
N ARG A 44 -2.89 1.68 -1.44
CA ARG A 44 -3.19 2.23 -2.77
C ARG A 44 -3.19 1.10 -3.78
N ASP A 45 -4.34 0.89 -4.39
CA ASP A 45 -4.55 -0.20 -5.32
C ASP A 45 -4.44 0.34 -6.75
N ILE A 46 -3.36 -0.01 -7.41
CA ILE A 46 -3.13 0.39 -8.79
C ILE A 46 -3.32 -0.78 -9.75
N ASP A 47 -3.68 -1.95 -9.21
CA ASP A 47 -3.91 -3.14 -10.01
C ASP A 47 -5.25 -3.01 -10.74
N PRO A 48 -5.29 -3.16 -12.08
CA PRO A 48 -6.56 -3.10 -12.83
C PRO A 48 -7.57 -4.14 -12.35
N GLN A 49 -7.12 -5.25 -11.78
CA GLN A 49 -8.03 -6.26 -11.24
C GLN A 49 -8.72 -5.80 -9.98
N GLY A 50 -8.17 -4.82 -9.28
CA GLY A 50 -8.79 -4.26 -8.10
C GLY A 50 -8.92 -5.22 -6.94
N SER A 51 -7.98 -6.14 -6.79
CA SER A 51 -8.08 -7.18 -5.75
C SER A 51 -8.12 -6.63 -4.34
N ALA A 52 -7.29 -5.64 -4.04
CA ALA A 52 -7.29 -5.03 -2.71
C ALA A 52 -8.59 -4.26 -2.47
N THR A 53 -9.07 -3.55 -3.48
CA THR A 53 -10.32 -2.82 -3.41
C THR A 53 -11.49 -3.77 -3.17
N LEU A 54 -11.50 -4.89 -3.87
CA LEU A 54 -12.55 -5.89 -3.70
C LEU A 54 -12.50 -6.49 -2.29
N TRP A 55 -11.31 -6.76 -1.78
CA TRP A 55 -11.15 -7.28 -0.42
C TRP A 55 -11.77 -6.32 0.59
N ALA A 56 -11.46 -5.02 0.46
CA ALA A 56 -12.02 -4.01 1.37
C ALA A 56 -13.54 -3.97 1.30
N SER A 57 -14.11 -4.07 0.09
CA SER A 57 -15.56 -4.09 -0.10
C SER A 57 -16.19 -5.29 0.57
N LYS A 58 -15.59 -6.46 0.41
CA LYS A 58 -16.12 -7.69 1.01
C LYS A 58 -16.03 -7.64 2.54
N ALA A 59 -14.94 -7.10 3.07
CA ALA A 59 -14.79 -6.97 4.51
C ALA A 59 -15.87 -6.05 5.09
N ARG A 60 -16.13 -4.94 4.42
CA ARG A 60 -17.16 -4.01 4.86
C ARG A 60 -18.53 -4.64 4.80
N ALA A 61 -18.84 -5.37 3.73
CA ALA A 61 -20.12 -6.04 3.58
C ALA A 61 -20.33 -7.12 4.65
N ALA A 62 -19.24 -7.73 5.12
CA ALA A 62 -19.30 -8.74 6.17
C ALA A 62 -19.39 -8.14 7.57
N GLY A 63 -19.39 -6.81 7.69
CA GLY A 63 -19.45 -6.15 8.98
C GLY A 63 -18.11 -6.07 9.69
N GLU A 64 -17.02 -6.39 9.00
CA GLU A 64 -15.67 -6.35 9.56
C GLU A 64 -14.75 -5.52 8.66
N PRO A 65 -15.00 -4.21 8.56
CA PRO A 65 -14.17 -3.38 7.67
C PRO A 65 -12.70 -3.42 8.08
N LEU A 66 -11.85 -3.26 7.09
CA LEU A 66 -10.43 -3.21 7.34
C LEU A 66 -10.09 -1.97 8.19
N PRO A 67 -9.07 -2.07 9.06
CA PRO A 67 -8.71 -0.95 9.94
C PRO A 67 -7.87 0.14 9.25
N PHE A 68 -7.99 0.26 7.94
CA PHE A 68 -7.27 1.25 7.15
C PHE A 68 -8.03 1.48 5.86
N ASP A 69 -7.68 2.56 5.17
CA ASP A 69 -8.29 2.88 3.89
C ASP A 69 -7.62 2.13 2.76
N VAL A 70 -8.42 1.66 1.81
CA VAL A 70 -7.93 1.13 0.55
C VAL A 70 -8.47 2.04 -0.55
N ARG A 71 -7.57 2.65 -1.32
CA ARG A 71 -7.93 3.63 -2.33
C ARG A 71 -7.44 3.18 -3.69
N VAL A 72 -8.28 3.36 -4.69
CA VAL A 72 -7.85 3.17 -6.08
C VAL A 72 -6.92 4.32 -6.44
N ALA A 73 -5.81 3.99 -7.08
CA ALA A 73 -4.84 4.99 -7.50
C ALA A 73 -4.41 4.72 -8.94
N ASN A 74 -3.73 5.68 -9.51
CA ASN A 74 -3.15 5.55 -10.85
C ASN A 74 -1.68 5.97 -10.78
N ARG A 75 -1.01 5.92 -11.94
CA ARG A 75 0.43 6.23 -11.99
C ARG A 75 0.75 7.64 -11.50
N PHE A 76 -0.21 8.55 -11.57
CA PHE A 76 0.01 9.94 -11.16
C PHE A 76 -0.24 10.14 -9.67
N THR A 77 -1.15 9.38 -9.10
CA THR A 77 -1.54 9.58 -7.70
C THR A 77 -0.86 8.59 -6.75
N VAL A 78 -0.30 7.51 -7.29
CA VAL A 78 0.20 6.41 -6.46
C VAL A 78 1.38 6.83 -5.58
N THR A 79 2.15 7.81 -6.01
CA THR A 79 3.30 8.28 -5.23
C THR A 79 3.07 9.63 -4.56
N MET A 80 1.83 10.13 -4.58
CA MET A 80 1.54 11.39 -3.91
C MET A 80 1.68 11.23 -2.41
N PRO A 81 2.18 12.26 -1.71
CA PRO A 81 2.28 12.18 -0.25
C PRO A 81 0.91 11.96 0.36
N PRO A 82 0.81 11.17 1.44
CA PRO A 82 -0.45 11.05 2.15
C PRO A 82 -0.78 12.34 2.89
N SER A 83 -2.07 12.51 3.23
CA SER A 83 -2.52 13.70 3.95
C SER A 83 -1.80 13.85 5.29
N ASP A 84 -1.56 12.74 5.96
CA ASP A 84 -0.83 12.72 7.22
C ASP A 84 0.56 12.16 6.95
N PRO A 85 1.63 12.92 7.21
CA PRO A 85 2.98 12.47 6.88
C PRO A 85 3.43 11.24 7.67
N ASP A 86 2.73 10.89 8.74
CA ASP A 86 3.05 9.69 9.51
C ASP A 86 2.40 8.42 8.96
N THR A 87 1.61 8.55 7.90
CA THR A 87 0.90 7.42 7.32
C THR A 87 1.85 6.52 6.53
N TRP A 88 1.75 5.22 6.77
CA TRP A 88 2.42 4.22 5.95
C TRP A 88 1.57 3.95 4.73
N VAL A 89 2.16 4.04 3.56
CA VAL A 89 1.47 3.81 2.29
C VAL A 89 1.96 2.50 1.69
N LEU A 90 1.05 1.57 1.48
CA LEU A 90 1.36 0.32 0.82
C LEU A 90 0.74 0.36 -0.57
N ILE A 91 1.51 -0.01 -1.58
CA ILE A 91 1.07 0.04 -2.97
C ILE A 91 0.92 -1.39 -3.48
N ASP A 92 -0.29 -1.75 -3.90
CA ASP A 92 -0.57 -3.04 -4.51
C ASP A 92 -0.47 -2.86 -6.03
N THR A 93 0.64 -3.32 -6.60
CA THR A 93 0.95 -3.10 -8.01
C THR A 93 0.63 -4.32 -8.85
N PRO A 94 0.25 -4.13 -10.12
CA PRO A 94 0.15 -5.27 -11.03
C PRO A 94 1.55 -5.80 -11.38
N PRO A 95 1.69 -7.11 -11.59
CA PRO A 95 3.02 -7.68 -11.86
C PRO A 95 3.71 -7.04 -13.06
N SER A 96 2.95 -6.71 -14.09
CA SER A 96 3.53 -6.17 -15.33
C SER A 96 4.06 -4.75 -15.19
N GLN A 97 3.69 -4.04 -14.12
CA GLN A 97 4.07 -2.64 -13.94
C GLN A 97 4.86 -2.40 -12.66
N SER A 98 5.24 -3.46 -11.96
CA SER A 98 5.92 -3.31 -10.69
C SER A 98 7.26 -2.60 -10.83
N ASP A 99 8.00 -2.89 -11.91
CA ASP A 99 9.30 -2.25 -12.11
C ASP A 99 9.16 -0.75 -12.35
N LEU A 100 8.14 -0.37 -13.09
CA LEU A 100 7.88 1.04 -13.36
C LEU A 100 7.51 1.78 -12.08
N ILE A 101 6.67 1.18 -11.26
CA ILE A 101 6.28 1.76 -9.99
C ILE A 101 7.47 1.86 -9.05
N ALA A 102 8.29 0.80 -8.99
CA ALA A 102 9.47 0.80 -8.14
C ALA A 102 10.44 1.91 -8.53
N ALA A 103 10.59 2.15 -9.83
CA ALA A 103 11.47 3.22 -10.31
C ALA A 103 10.95 4.60 -9.96
N ALA A 104 9.63 4.76 -9.84
CA ALA A 104 9.02 6.04 -9.52
C ALA A 104 8.98 6.33 -8.03
N VAL A 105 9.17 5.33 -7.20
CA VAL A 105 9.14 5.48 -5.75
C VAL A 105 10.47 6.08 -5.29
N ASP A 106 10.38 7.01 -4.34
CA ASP A 106 11.55 7.67 -3.78
C ASP A 106 12.54 6.66 -3.19
N ALA A 107 13.82 7.02 -3.25
CA ALA A 107 14.88 6.17 -2.71
C ALA A 107 14.70 5.85 -1.22
N SER A 108 13.95 6.67 -0.49
CA SER A 108 13.66 6.42 0.92
C SER A 108 12.58 5.37 1.13
N SER A 109 11.97 4.87 0.05
CA SER A 109 10.88 3.91 0.11
C SER A 109 11.39 2.49 -0.03
N LEU A 110 10.59 1.53 0.40
CA LEU A 110 10.93 0.12 0.34
C LEU A 110 10.12 -0.57 -0.75
N VAL A 111 10.77 -1.42 -1.52
CA VAL A 111 10.12 -2.27 -2.52
C VAL A 111 10.23 -3.72 -2.05
N VAL A 112 9.11 -4.37 -1.99
CA VAL A 112 9.04 -5.76 -1.52
C VAL A 112 8.65 -6.68 -2.66
#